data_3c03d0e921db3a6e716ff084632a042c
#
_entry.id   3c03d0e921db3a6e716ff084632a042c
#
_cell.length_a   1.000
_cell.length_b   1.000
_cell.length_c   1.000
_cell.angle_alpha   90.00
_cell.angle_beta   90.00
_cell.angle_gamma   90.00
#
_symmetry.space_group_name_H-M   'P 1'
#
loop_
_entity.id
_entity.type
_entity.pdbx_description
1 polymer ?
#
loop_
_entity_poly.entity_id
_entity_poly.type
_entity_poly.pdbx_seq_one_letter_code
_entity_poly.pdbx_strand_id
1 'polypeptide(L)'
;MKKILIVDDSLAEARLMQSLLDKAGYSSVAVHDPMRIEQTIDVERPILILMDVVMPQRNGFQACRELKRNAEYSRIPVVLVSSKNTESDKFWAKQQGADGYVVKPFTSEELLSAVLKLVE
;
A
#
# COMPACT_ATOMS: atom_id res chain seq x y z
N MET A 1 -1.68 15.65 -10.77
CA MET A 1 -2.48 15.35 -9.57
C MET A 1 -1.82 14.23 -8.78
N LYS A 2 -1.74 14.40 -7.48
CA LYS A 2 -1.11 13.39 -6.62
C LYS A 2 -2.09 12.25 -6.32
N LYS A 3 -1.67 11.03 -6.60
CA LYS A 3 -2.51 9.86 -6.43
C LYS A 3 -1.87 8.85 -5.48
N ILE A 4 -2.72 8.15 -4.73
CA ILE A 4 -2.30 7.03 -3.90
C ILE A 4 -2.78 5.76 -4.59
N LEU A 5 -1.88 4.80 -4.76
CA LEU A 5 -2.24 3.50 -5.34
C LEU A 5 -2.61 2.55 -4.22
N ILE A 6 -3.77 1.92 -4.36
CA ILE A 6 -4.22 0.89 -3.43
C ILE A 6 -4.11 -0.46 -4.13
N VAL A 7 -3.37 -1.38 -3.53
CA VAL A 7 -3.21 -2.74 -4.04
C VAL A 7 -3.89 -3.69 -3.07
N ASP A 8 -5.03 -4.23 -3.46
CA ASP A 8 -5.81 -5.13 -2.62
C ASP A 8 -6.72 -5.96 -3.51
N ASP A 9 -6.66 -7.28 -3.39
CA ASP A 9 -7.49 -8.18 -4.18
C ASP A 9 -8.95 -8.17 -3.75
N SER A 10 -9.27 -7.62 -2.57
CA SER A 10 -10.64 -7.44 -2.10
C SER A 10 -11.20 -6.11 -2.58
N LEU A 11 -12.24 -6.15 -3.41
CA LEU A 11 -12.91 -4.94 -3.88
C LEU A 11 -13.47 -4.13 -2.73
N ALA A 12 -14.06 -4.80 -1.73
CA ALA A 12 -14.67 -4.12 -0.60
C ALA A 12 -13.64 -3.38 0.25
N GLU A 13 -12.51 -4.01 0.52
CA GLU A 13 -11.45 -3.39 1.31
C GLU A 13 -10.80 -2.23 0.56
N ALA A 14 -10.58 -2.40 -0.73
CA ALA A 14 -10.05 -1.31 -1.56
C ALA A 14 -10.99 -0.11 -1.57
N ARG A 15 -12.29 -0.35 -1.71
CA ARG A 15 -13.29 0.73 -1.70
C ARG A 15 -13.34 1.46 -0.38
N LEU A 16 -13.19 0.74 0.72
CA LEU A 16 -13.14 1.36 2.05
C LEU A 16 -11.97 2.33 2.13
N MET A 17 -10.78 1.88 1.73
CA MET A 17 -9.60 2.73 1.76
C MET A 17 -9.75 3.92 0.81
N GLN A 18 -10.28 3.71 -0.39
CA GLN A 18 -10.53 4.81 -1.33
C GLN A 18 -11.47 5.86 -0.74
N SER A 19 -12.54 5.40 -0.08
CA SER A 19 -13.50 6.30 0.54
C SER A 19 -12.86 7.16 1.63
N LEU A 20 -12.03 6.54 2.48
CA LEU A 20 -11.34 7.26 3.54
C LEU A 20 -10.35 8.29 2.98
N LEU A 21 -9.61 7.91 1.95
CA LEU A 21 -8.66 8.82 1.30
C LEU A 21 -9.38 9.97 0.61
N ASP A 22 -10.48 9.67 -0.07
CA ASP A 22 -11.27 10.69 -0.76
C ASP A 22 -11.78 11.74 0.21
N LYS A 23 -12.31 11.31 1.35
CA LYS A 23 -12.80 12.24 2.38
C LYS A 23 -11.69 13.12 2.94
N ALA A 24 -10.45 12.64 2.91
CA ALA A 24 -9.30 13.40 3.38
C ALA A 24 -8.68 14.27 2.28
N GLY A 25 -9.26 14.26 1.07
CA GLY A 25 -8.79 15.09 -0.03
C GLY A 25 -7.73 14.44 -0.91
N TYR A 26 -7.52 13.15 -0.79
CA TYR A 26 -6.54 12.43 -1.62
C TYR A 26 -7.23 11.71 -2.77
N SER A 27 -6.64 11.82 -3.95
CA SER A 27 -7.07 11.03 -5.10
C SER A 27 -6.44 9.63 -4.99
N SER A 28 -7.16 8.60 -5.37
CA SER A 28 -6.63 7.24 -5.31
C SER A 28 -7.07 6.43 -6.52
N VAL A 29 -6.30 5.38 -6.79
CA VAL A 29 -6.62 4.39 -7.82
C VAL A 29 -6.35 3.02 -7.21
N ALA A 30 -7.18 2.03 -7.54
CA ALA A 30 -7.05 0.70 -6.99
C ALA A 30 -6.68 -0.31 -8.08
N VAL A 31 -5.79 -1.24 -7.73
CA VAL A 31 -5.48 -2.39 -8.57
C VAL A 31 -5.73 -3.65 -7.73
N HIS A 32 -6.43 -4.62 -8.33
CA HIS A 32 -6.86 -5.82 -7.60
C HIS A 32 -6.04 -7.06 -7.95
N ASP A 33 -5.20 -6.97 -8.96
CA ASP A 33 -4.33 -8.05 -9.39
C ASP A 33 -2.89 -7.69 -9.05
N PRO A 34 -2.25 -8.40 -8.09
CA PRO A 34 -0.88 -8.05 -7.68
C PRO A 34 0.16 -8.22 -8.78
N MET A 35 -0.18 -8.93 -9.86
CA MET A 35 0.73 -9.08 -10.99
C MET A 35 0.74 -7.85 -11.90
N ARG A 36 -0.14 -6.88 -11.66
CA ARG A 36 -0.26 -5.68 -12.48
C ARG A 36 0.20 -4.41 -11.76
N ILE A 37 0.91 -4.55 -10.66
CA ILE A 37 1.34 -3.41 -9.84
C ILE A 37 2.24 -2.47 -10.64
N GLU A 38 3.32 -3.00 -11.21
CA GLU A 38 4.29 -2.17 -11.94
C GLU A 38 3.67 -1.46 -13.13
N GLN A 39 2.84 -2.19 -13.87
CA GLN A 39 2.13 -1.62 -15.02
C GLN A 39 1.25 -0.44 -14.59
N THR A 40 0.58 -0.60 -13.45
CA THR A 40 -0.29 0.45 -12.92
C THR A 40 0.53 1.64 -12.44
N ILE A 41 1.66 1.40 -11.78
CA ILE A 41 2.56 2.47 -11.35
C ILE A 41 3.03 3.29 -12.56
N ASP A 42 3.40 2.61 -13.63
CA ASP A 42 3.89 3.29 -14.84
C ASP A 42 2.86 4.25 -15.43
N VAL A 43 1.59 3.87 -15.36
CA VAL A 43 0.48 4.70 -15.88
C VAL A 43 0.09 5.80 -14.90
N GLU A 44 -0.10 5.43 -13.65
CA GLU A 44 -0.72 6.33 -12.65
C GLU A 44 0.28 7.21 -11.90
N ARG A 45 1.54 6.81 -11.84
CA ARG A 45 2.60 7.57 -11.17
C ARG A 45 2.23 7.97 -9.74
N PRO A 46 1.92 6.99 -8.86
CA PRO A 46 1.47 7.32 -7.51
C PRO A 46 2.58 7.89 -6.65
N ILE A 47 2.18 8.64 -5.63
CA ILE A 47 3.12 9.20 -4.64
C ILE A 47 3.28 8.29 -3.43
N LEU A 48 2.41 7.29 -3.30
CA LEU A 48 2.43 6.34 -2.19
C LEU A 48 1.62 5.11 -2.57
N ILE A 49 2.00 3.96 -2.05
CA ILE A 49 1.29 2.71 -2.27
C ILE A 49 0.79 2.17 -0.93
N LEU A 50 -0.51 1.90 -0.85
CA LEU A 50 -1.12 1.13 0.24
C LEU A 50 -1.33 -0.27 -0.30
N MET A 51 -0.73 -1.28 0.33
CA MET A 51 -0.73 -2.63 -0.23
C MET A 51 -1.08 -3.68 0.80
N ASP A 52 -2.09 -4.49 0.49
CA ASP A 52 -2.44 -5.65 1.31
C ASP A 52 -1.31 -6.67 1.27
N VAL A 53 -1.16 -7.41 2.37
CA VAL A 53 -0.12 -8.44 2.45
C VAL A 53 -0.62 -9.77 1.86
N VAL A 54 -1.84 -10.17 2.19
CA VAL A 54 -2.37 -11.47 1.78
C VAL A 54 -3.09 -11.36 0.45
N MET A 55 -2.40 -11.74 -0.63
CA MET A 55 -2.94 -11.72 -1.99
C MET A 55 -2.50 -12.99 -2.71
N PRO A 56 -3.30 -13.49 -3.66
CA PRO A 56 -2.91 -14.69 -4.42
C PRO A 56 -1.73 -14.38 -5.35
N GLN A 57 -0.92 -15.39 -5.63
CA GLN A 57 0.19 -15.36 -6.59
C GLN A 57 1.39 -14.51 -6.17
N ARG A 58 1.17 -13.40 -5.51
CA ARG A 58 2.25 -12.48 -5.12
C ARG A 58 1.78 -11.73 -3.88
N ASN A 59 2.34 -12.05 -2.73
CA ASN A 59 1.92 -11.37 -1.50
C ASN A 59 2.59 -9.99 -1.37
N GLY A 60 2.08 -9.18 -0.44
CA GLY A 60 2.56 -7.81 -0.27
C GLY A 60 4.00 -7.70 0.17
N PHE A 61 4.49 -8.64 0.97
CA PHE A 61 5.90 -8.65 1.38
C PHE A 61 6.80 -8.83 0.17
N GLN A 62 6.46 -9.79 -0.68
CA GLN A 62 7.22 -10.07 -1.90
C GLN A 62 7.18 -8.89 -2.85
N ALA A 63 5.99 -8.35 -3.09
CA ALA A 63 5.82 -7.20 -3.99
C ALA A 63 6.62 -5.99 -3.48
N CYS A 64 6.55 -5.72 -2.18
CA CYS A 64 7.30 -4.62 -1.58
C CYS A 64 8.80 -4.77 -1.81
N ARG A 65 9.34 -5.96 -1.53
CA ARG A 65 10.76 -6.24 -1.75
C ARG A 65 11.15 -6.00 -3.20
N GLU A 66 10.36 -6.50 -4.14
CA GLU A 66 10.65 -6.35 -5.56
C GLU A 66 10.61 -4.90 -6.01
N LEU A 67 9.63 -4.13 -5.53
CA LEU A 67 9.55 -2.71 -5.85
C LEU A 67 10.74 -1.93 -5.28
N LYS A 68 11.12 -2.23 -4.05
CA LYS A 68 12.22 -1.53 -3.38
C LYS A 68 13.59 -1.86 -3.97
N ARG A 69 13.72 -2.99 -4.64
CA ARG A 69 14.95 -3.39 -5.33
C ARG A 69 15.03 -2.88 -6.76
N ASN A 70 13.96 -2.30 -7.26
CA ASN A 70 13.91 -1.77 -8.62
C ASN A 70 14.15 -0.26 -8.59
N ALA A 71 15.17 0.20 -9.28
CA ALA A 71 15.53 1.62 -9.29
C ALA A 71 14.39 2.52 -9.75
N GLU A 72 13.51 2.02 -10.60
CA GLU A 72 12.39 2.81 -11.11
C GLU A 72 11.31 3.05 -10.04
N TYR A 73 11.16 2.14 -9.07
CA TYR A 73 10.06 2.17 -8.11
C TYR A 73 10.50 2.37 -6.67
N SER A 74 11.79 2.25 -6.39
CA SER A 74 12.32 2.20 -5.02
C SER A 74 12.01 3.45 -4.19
N ARG A 75 11.78 4.57 -4.82
CA ARG A 75 11.50 5.84 -4.12
C ARG A 75 10.06 6.00 -3.69
N ILE A 76 9.15 5.19 -4.20
CA ILE A 76 7.74 5.30 -3.86
C ILE A 76 7.53 4.69 -2.48
N PRO A 77 7.03 5.45 -1.51
CA PRO A 77 6.75 4.90 -0.18
C PRO A 77 5.69 3.80 -0.26
N VAL A 78 5.92 2.72 0.48
CA VAL A 78 4.99 1.59 0.54
C VAL A 78 4.55 1.39 1.99
N VAL A 79 3.24 1.44 2.20
CA VAL A 79 2.61 1.12 3.48
C VAL A 79 1.89 -0.21 3.31
N LEU A 80 2.29 -1.21 4.08
CA LEU A 80 1.61 -2.50 4.07
C LEU A 80 0.41 -2.46 5.01
N VAL A 81 -0.69 -3.06 4.58
CA VAL A 81 -1.95 -3.09 5.32
C VAL A 81 -2.35 -4.54 5.49
N SER A 82 -2.47 -5.03 6.73
CA SER A 82 -2.67 -6.45 6.95
C SER A 82 -3.27 -6.76 8.32
N SER A 83 -3.99 -7.87 8.41
CA SER A 83 -4.45 -8.40 9.69
C SER A 83 -3.32 -9.11 10.47
N LYS A 84 -2.16 -9.32 9.85
CA LYS A 84 -0.99 -9.87 10.53
C LYS A 84 -0.41 -8.79 11.44
N ASN A 85 -0.43 -9.03 12.75
CA ASN A 85 -0.10 -7.98 13.71
C ASN A 85 0.99 -8.35 14.73
N THR A 86 1.70 -9.45 14.50
CA THR A 86 2.79 -9.84 15.42
C THR A 86 4.02 -8.95 15.22
N GLU A 87 4.88 -8.93 16.22
CA GLU A 87 6.14 -8.21 16.10
C GLU A 87 6.99 -8.77 14.97
N SER A 88 6.93 -10.10 14.77
CA SER A 88 7.63 -10.76 13.66
C SER A 88 7.13 -10.28 12.31
N ASP A 89 5.81 -10.13 12.16
CA ASP A 89 5.23 -9.63 10.91
C ASP A 89 5.71 -8.23 10.60
N LYS A 90 5.70 -7.36 11.59
CA LYS A 90 6.13 -5.98 11.44
C LYS A 90 7.62 -5.87 11.15
N PHE A 91 8.42 -6.69 11.83
CA PHE A 91 9.85 -6.75 11.59
C PHE A 91 10.13 -7.20 10.16
N TRP A 92 9.42 -8.25 9.70
CA TRP A 92 9.58 -8.78 8.35
C TRP A 92 9.21 -7.72 7.30
N ALA A 93 8.14 -6.95 7.54
CA ALA A 93 7.74 -5.86 6.66
C ALA A 93 8.87 -4.85 6.50
N LYS A 94 9.49 -4.47 7.59
CA LYS A 94 10.61 -3.54 7.60
C LYS A 94 11.79 -4.08 6.80
N GLN A 95 12.08 -5.37 6.93
CA GLN A 95 13.14 -6.03 6.19
C GLN A 95 12.89 -6.02 4.68
N GLN A 96 11.62 -5.98 4.26
CA GLN A 96 11.27 -5.88 2.85
C GLN A 96 11.31 -4.45 2.33
N GLY A 97 11.59 -3.49 3.20
CA GLY A 97 11.68 -2.09 2.81
C GLY A 97 10.40 -1.30 2.95
N ALA A 98 9.39 -1.84 3.64
CA ALA A 98 8.15 -1.10 3.86
C ALA A 98 8.41 0.14 4.70
N ASP A 99 7.75 1.22 4.32
CA ASP A 99 7.89 2.52 4.99
C ASP A 99 6.86 2.70 6.10
N GLY A 100 5.82 1.89 6.10
CA GLY A 100 4.80 1.90 7.14
C GLY A 100 4.02 0.60 7.17
N TYR A 101 3.24 0.43 8.25
CA TYR A 101 2.44 -0.77 8.44
C TYR A 101 1.16 -0.41 9.18
N VAL A 102 0.02 -0.79 8.63
CA VAL A 102 -1.29 -0.55 9.23
C VAL A 102 -1.97 -1.88 9.48
N VAL A 103 -2.43 -2.11 10.70
CA VAL A 103 -3.07 -3.37 11.09
C VAL A 103 -4.58 -3.29 10.88
N LYS A 104 -5.16 -4.31 10.24
CA LYS A 104 -6.60 -4.43 10.05
C LYS A 104 -7.21 -5.14 11.26
N PRO A 105 -8.39 -4.74 11.72
CA PRO A 105 -9.14 -3.57 11.28
C PRO A 105 -8.50 -2.28 11.77
N PHE A 106 -8.56 -1.24 10.96
CA PHE A 106 -7.96 0.06 11.31
C PHE A 106 -9.04 1.13 11.41
N THR A 107 -8.74 2.18 12.16
CA THR A 107 -9.57 3.39 12.18
C THR A 107 -9.14 4.28 11.02
N SER A 108 -10.01 5.21 10.63
CA SER A 108 -9.64 6.19 9.62
C SER A 108 -8.40 6.99 10.02
N GLU A 109 -8.29 7.30 11.31
CA GLU A 109 -7.15 8.03 11.84
C GLU A 109 -5.84 7.26 11.69
N GLU A 110 -5.87 5.95 11.94
CA GLU A 110 -4.69 5.10 11.80
C GLU A 110 -4.21 5.05 10.36
N LEU A 111 -5.14 4.86 9.43
CA LEU A 111 -4.78 4.83 8.02
C LEU A 111 -4.24 6.17 7.55
N LEU A 112 -4.96 7.24 7.85
CA LEU A 112 -4.57 8.58 7.41
C LEU A 112 -3.27 9.05 8.06
N SER A 113 -3.03 8.68 9.33
CA SER A 113 -1.78 9.00 9.99
C SER A 113 -0.58 8.37 9.27
N ALA A 114 -0.72 7.10 8.86
CA ALA A 114 0.34 6.42 8.13
C ALA A 114 0.62 7.10 6.79
N VAL A 115 -0.42 7.55 6.10
CA VAL A 115 -0.29 8.25 4.83
C VAL A 115 0.37 9.62 5.02
N LEU A 116 -0.11 10.39 6.00
CA LEU A 116 0.38 11.76 6.24
C LEU A 116 1.86 11.82 6.58
N LYS A 117 2.39 10.79 7.23
CA LYS A 117 3.82 10.74 7.56
C LYS A 117 4.71 10.65 6.33
N LEU A 118 4.18 10.16 5.22
CA LEU A 118 4.97 9.83 4.05
C LEU A 118 4.69 10.70 2.83
N VAL A 119 3.57 11.41 2.82
CA VAL A 119 3.27 12.34 1.73
C VAL A 119 3.60 13.77 2.18
N GLU A 120 4.17 14.52 1.29
CA GLU A 120 4.54 15.90 1.57
C GLU A 120 3.72 16.87 0.77
#